data_5269904bb13a096e8e27f01eaf4ef143
#
_entry.id   5269904bb13a096e8e27f01eaf4ef143
#
_cell.length_a   1.000
_cell.length_b   1.000
_cell.length_c   1.000
_cell.angle_alpha   90.00
_cell.angle_beta   90.00
_cell.angle_gamma   90.00
#
_symmetry.space_group_name_H-M   'P 1'
#
loop_
_entity.id
_entity.type
_entity.pdbx_description
1 polymer ?
#
loop_
_entity_poly.entity_id
_entity_poly.type
_entity_poly.pdbx_seq_one_letter_code
_entity_poly.pdbx_strand_id
1 'polypeptide(L)'
;MDKLNNSIIRLILTPENSDTMFESRPGQYLNLINPTGVTRSYSIANDYSLDGHLELHIANMPQGELTHWLFNEAKPGEQVYIRGAAGDCFYVNSDHQPFPILLVGTGTGLAPLYGIAHDALRHRHEGNISLFHGGSIPERLYYMDELRQLASLHPGFHYQALVLTGAGTDDRIQQGDIELAALNSIDPLTIGQLRVYICGAPEFVQGLRKKIFLKGVRSSHIFCDAFVTRKAAQS
;
A
#
# COMPACT_ATOMS: atom_id res chain seq x y z
N MET A 1 0.69 15.52 -10.44
CA MET A 1 1.50 15.12 -9.24
C MET A 1 1.09 16.00 -8.08
N ASP A 2 0.63 15.39 -6.98
CA ASP A 2 0.16 16.09 -5.79
C ASP A 2 0.99 15.66 -4.57
N LYS A 3 1.26 16.58 -3.65
CA LYS A 3 1.93 16.23 -2.39
C LYS A 3 0.93 15.58 -1.44
N LEU A 4 1.22 14.36 -0.97
CA LEU A 4 0.46 13.69 0.10
C LEU A 4 0.98 14.11 1.49
N ASN A 5 2.29 14.31 1.59
CA ASN A 5 2.95 14.94 2.74
C ASN A 5 4.32 15.52 2.29
N ASN A 6 5.18 15.91 3.24
CA ASN A 6 6.49 16.51 2.91
C ASN A 6 7.46 15.56 2.20
N SER A 7 7.21 14.26 2.19
CA SER A 7 8.12 13.24 1.65
C SER A 7 7.46 12.25 0.68
N ILE A 8 6.16 12.36 0.43
CA ILE A 8 5.41 11.45 -0.43
C ILE A 8 4.58 12.25 -1.43
N ILE A 9 4.63 11.85 -2.69
CA ILE A 9 3.77 12.37 -3.74
C ILE A 9 2.80 11.29 -4.25
N ARG A 10 1.64 11.75 -4.71
CA ARG A 10 0.73 11.01 -5.58
C ARG A 10 1.10 11.30 -7.03
N LEU A 11 1.49 10.28 -7.76
CA LEU A 11 1.73 10.35 -9.19
C LEU A 11 0.57 9.72 -9.94
N ILE A 12 -0.08 10.50 -10.80
CA ILE A 12 -1.12 10.03 -11.71
C ILE A 12 -0.49 9.88 -13.11
N LEU A 13 -0.65 8.68 -13.69
CA LEU A 13 -0.22 8.37 -15.03
C LEU A 13 -1.43 8.11 -15.93
N THR A 14 -1.57 8.89 -16.98
CA THR A 14 -2.60 8.70 -18.00
C THR A 14 -1.98 8.10 -19.24
N PRO A 15 -2.67 7.20 -19.97
CA PRO A 15 -2.15 6.68 -21.23
C PRO A 15 -2.02 7.81 -22.27
N GLU A 16 -0.99 7.76 -23.09
CA GLU A 16 -0.82 8.69 -24.20
C GLU A 16 -1.91 8.50 -25.26
N ASN A 17 -2.36 7.26 -25.44
CA ASN A 17 -3.44 6.92 -26.35
C ASN A 17 -4.59 6.30 -25.54
N SER A 18 -5.81 6.82 -25.71
CA SER A 18 -7.03 6.33 -25.04
C SER A 18 -7.34 4.85 -25.31
N ASP A 19 -6.86 4.32 -26.42
CA ASP A 19 -7.08 2.92 -26.81
C ASP A 19 -6.10 1.94 -26.13
N THR A 20 -5.14 2.47 -25.37
CA THR A 20 -4.17 1.65 -24.63
C THR A 20 -4.85 1.00 -23.43
N MET A 21 -4.98 -0.33 -23.48
CA MET A 21 -5.44 -1.12 -22.33
C MET A 21 -4.24 -1.53 -21.47
N PHE A 22 -4.35 -1.31 -20.19
CA PHE A 22 -3.37 -1.78 -19.19
C PHE A 22 -4.06 -2.69 -18.19
N GLU A 23 -3.76 -3.97 -18.27
CA GLU A 23 -4.33 -4.96 -17.33
C GLU A 23 -3.57 -4.93 -16.03
N SER A 24 -4.23 -4.55 -14.96
CA SER A 24 -3.68 -4.56 -13.61
C SER A 24 -4.77 -4.75 -12.55
N ARG A 25 -4.35 -5.16 -11.37
CA ARG A 25 -5.18 -5.17 -10.17
C ARG A 25 -4.61 -4.24 -9.12
N PRO A 26 -5.45 -3.53 -8.35
CA PRO A 26 -5.00 -2.74 -7.21
C PRO A 26 -4.13 -3.59 -6.27
N GLY A 27 -2.97 -3.06 -5.87
CA GLY A 27 -2.00 -3.77 -5.05
C GLY A 27 -0.87 -4.48 -5.81
N GLN A 28 -1.01 -4.75 -7.10
CA GLN A 28 0.12 -5.15 -7.94
C GLN A 28 1.12 -3.99 -8.10
N TYR A 29 2.30 -4.26 -8.64
CA TYR A 29 3.30 -3.23 -8.95
C TYR A 29 3.61 -3.17 -10.45
N LEU A 30 4.09 -2.01 -10.89
CA LEU A 30 4.66 -1.79 -12.20
C LEU A 30 6.09 -1.25 -12.10
N ASN A 31 6.84 -1.34 -13.19
CA ASN A 31 8.11 -0.65 -13.35
C ASN A 31 7.88 0.68 -14.06
N LEU A 32 8.18 1.78 -13.37
CA LEU A 32 8.21 3.12 -13.94
C LEU A 32 9.60 3.42 -14.48
N ILE A 33 9.68 3.94 -15.70
CA ILE A 33 10.92 4.24 -16.41
C ILE A 33 10.88 5.72 -16.80
N ASN A 34 11.84 6.50 -16.32
CA ASN A 34 11.94 7.92 -16.70
C ASN A 34 12.57 8.10 -18.09
N PRO A 35 12.58 9.32 -18.65
CA PRO A 35 13.16 9.58 -19.98
C PRO A 35 14.63 9.18 -20.13
N THR A 36 15.39 9.11 -19.06
CA THR A 36 16.81 8.68 -19.08
C THR A 36 17.01 7.17 -18.93
N GLY A 37 15.90 6.39 -18.81
CA GLY A 37 15.93 4.93 -18.70
C GLY A 37 16.05 4.38 -17.26
N VAL A 38 16.06 5.24 -16.24
CA VAL A 38 16.09 4.81 -14.84
C VAL A 38 14.78 4.15 -14.48
N THR A 39 14.85 2.92 -13.99
CA THR A 39 13.69 2.06 -13.73
C THR A 39 13.54 1.76 -12.25
N ARG A 40 12.31 1.93 -11.70
CA ARG A 40 11.95 1.52 -10.32
C ARG A 40 10.54 0.97 -10.30
N SER A 41 10.31 0.02 -9.37
CA SER A 41 9.00 -0.60 -9.15
C SER A 41 8.18 0.22 -8.16
N TYR A 42 6.88 0.38 -8.46
CA TYR A 42 5.92 1.06 -7.60
C TYR A 42 4.59 0.32 -7.61
N SER A 43 3.98 0.19 -6.44
CA SER A 43 2.70 -0.47 -6.29
C SER A 43 1.56 0.43 -6.78
N ILE A 44 0.56 -0.19 -7.40
CA ILE A 44 -0.63 0.45 -7.98
C ILE A 44 -1.66 0.61 -6.87
N ALA A 45 -2.08 1.85 -6.64
CA ALA A 45 -2.99 2.21 -5.56
C ALA A 45 -4.47 2.25 -5.95
N ASN A 46 -4.80 2.12 -7.25
CA ASN A 46 -6.17 2.23 -7.77
C ASN A 46 -6.50 1.17 -8.83
N ASP A 47 -7.73 1.16 -9.28
CA ASP A 47 -8.19 0.29 -10.37
C ASP A 47 -8.18 1.06 -11.70
N TYR A 48 -7.18 0.77 -12.53
CA TYR A 48 -7.05 1.38 -13.85
C TYR A 48 -8.29 1.20 -14.74
N SER A 49 -8.93 0.03 -14.67
CA SER A 49 -10.07 -0.28 -15.53
C SER A 49 -11.29 0.63 -15.30
N LEU A 50 -11.38 1.22 -14.12
CA LEU A 50 -12.46 2.13 -13.75
C LEU A 50 -12.06 3.59 -13.83
N ASP A 51 -10.83 3.89 -13.41
CA ASP A 51 -10.38 5.27 -13.26
C ASP A 51 -9.75 5.83 -14.54
N GLY A 52 -9.36 4.95 -15.49
CA GLY A 52 -8.70 5.34 -16.74
C GLY A 52 -7.29 5.91 -16.56
N HIS A 53 -6.74 5.82 -15.35
CA HIS A 53 -5.39 6.25 -15.01
C HIS A 53 -4.79 5.34 -13.96
N LEU A 54 -3.47 5.39 -13.80
CA LEU A 54 -2.77 4.70 -12.72
C LEU A 54 -2.40 5.70 -11.63
N GLU A 55 -2.57 5.31 -10.37
CA GLU A 55 -2.15 6.05 -9.20
C GLU A 55 -1.01 5.33 -8.48
N LEU A 56 0.09 6.05 -8.24
CA LEU A 56 1.24 5.56 -7.50
C LEU A 56 1.58 6.52 -6.35
N HIS A 57 1.90 5.99 -5.17
CA HIS A 57 2.39 6.79 -4.04
C HIS A 57 3.91 6.60 -3.92
N ILE A 58 4.64 7.68 -4.10
CA ILE A 58 6.10 7.65 -4.23
C ILE A 58 6.75 8.43 -3.10
N ALA A 59 7.55 7.73 -2.28
CA ALA A 59 8.37 8.37 -1.26
C ALA A 59 9.64 8.97 -1.86
N ASN A 60 10.03 10.16 -1.41
CA ASN A 60 11.30 10.77 -1.75
C ASN A 60 12.45 9.98 -1.11
N MET A 61 13.29 9.40 -1.94
CA MET A 61 14.50 8.69 -1.52
C MET A 61 15.70 9.61 -1.73
N PRO A 62 16.42 10.04 -0.68
CA PRO A 62 17.45 11.08 -0.78
C PRO A 62 18.57 10.79 -1.81
N GLN A 63 18.85 9.51 -2.08
CA GLN A 63 19.85 9.07 -3.07
C GLN A 63 19.21 8.36 -4.27
N GLY A 64 17.90 8.47 -4.41
CA GLY A 64 17.17 7.80 -5.48
C GLY A 64 17.15 8.67 -6.74
N GLU A 65 17.82 8.24 -7.80
CA GLU A 65 17.89 8.96 -9.07
C GLU A 65 16.51 9.24 -9.67
N LEU A 66 15.61 8.23 -9.71
CA LEU A 66 14.25 8.40 -10.23
C LEU A 66 13.40 9.33 -9.33
N THR A 67 13.53 9.20 -8.01
CA THR A 67 12.78 10.07 -7.09
C THR A 67 13.35 11.49 -7.10
N HIS A 68 14.67 11.66 -7.27
CA HIS A 68 15.27 12.99 -7.46
C HIS A 68 14.65 13.68 -8.67
N TRP A 69 14.60 12.99 -9.82
CA TRP A 69 13.99 13.50 -11.03
C TRP A 69 12.51 13.85 -10.81
N LEU A 70 11.70 12.94 -10.23
CA LEU A 70 10.28 13.18 -9.98
C LEU A 70 10.00 14.38 -9.08
N PHE A 71 10.82 14.59 -8.03
CA PHE A 71 10.57 15.64 -7.04
C PHE A 71 11.14 17.01 -7.43
N ASN A 72 12.13 17.08 -8.34
CA ASN A 72 12.86 18.32 -8.62
C ASN A 72 12.81 18.76 -10.09
N GLU A 73 12.59 17.84 -11.03
CA GLU A 73 12.76 18.13 -12.46
C GLU A 73 11.48 17.86 -13.28
N ALA A 74 10.80 16.74 -13.01
CA ALA A 74 9.64 16.29 -13.77
C ALA A 74 8.48 17.27 -13.70
N LYS A 75 7.83 17.49 -14.84
CA LYS A 75 6.66 18.38 -14.96
C LYS A 75 5.41 17.60 -15.34
N PRO A 76 4.21 18.06 -14.96
CA PRO A 76 2.97 17.51 -15.49
C PRO A 76 2.94 17.51 -17.02
N GLY A 77 2.51 16.37 -17.61
CA GLY A 77 2.50 16.15 -19.06
C GLY A 77 3.78 15.54 -19.62
N GLU A 78 4.78 15.31 -18.81
CA GLU A 78 6.02 14.66 -19.25
C GLU A 78 5.79 13.16 -19.46
N GLN A 79 6.37 12.63 -20.54
CA GLN A 79 6.23 11.22 -20.89
C GLN A 79 7.13 10.33 -20.03
N VAL A 80 6.56 9.22 -19.58
CA VAL A 80 7.27 8.14 -18.90
C VAL A 80 6.86 6.80 -19.53
N TYR A 81 7.68 5.78 -19.34
CA TYR A 81 7.35 4.43 -19.77
C TYR A 81 7.01 3.57 -18.58
N ILE A 82 6.09 2.62 -18.78
CA ILE A 82 5.75 1.63 -17.76
C ILE A 82 5.90 0.22 -18.32
N ARG A 83 6.18 -0.75 -17.44
CA ARG A 83 6.25 -2.17 -17.77
C ARG A 83 5.62 -3.00 -16.67
N GLY A 84 4.85 -4.01 -17.04
CA GLY A 84 4.13 -4.91 -16.10
C GLY A 84 2.68 -4.44 -16.06
N ALA A 85 1.65 -5.02 -15.32
CA ALA A 85 1.73 -5.23 -13.89
C ALA A 85 2.28 -6.62 -13.48
N ALA A 86 2.73 -6.74 -12.24
CA ALA A 86 3.24 -7.97 -11.66
C ALA A 86 2.96 -8.02 -10.14
N GLY A 87 3.18 -9.19 -9.53
CA GLY A 87 2.98 -9.42 -8.10
C GLY A 87 1.62 -10.04 -7.76
N ASP A 88 1.56 -10.68 -6.60
CA ASP A 88 0.39 -11.46 -6.12
C ASP A 88 -0.29 -10.78 -4.93
N CYS A 89 0.15 -9.58 -4.53
CA CYS A 89 -0.41 -8.82 -3.43
C CYS A 89 -1.59 -7.97 -3.92
N PHE A 90 -2.73 -8.61 -4.18
CA PHE A 90 -3.98 -7.99 -4.60
C PHE A 90 -5.18 -8.70 -3.97
N TYR A 91 -6.34 -8.03 -3.93
CA TYR A 91 -7.56 -8.63 -3.39
C TYR A 91 -7.97 -9.87 -4.20
N VAL A 92 -8.21 -10.97 -3.49
CA VAL A 92 -8.72 -12.23 -4.07
C VAL A 92 -10.07 -12.51 -3.44
N ASN A 93 -11.13 -12.40 -4.22
CA ASN A 93 -12.47 -12.76 -3.75
C ASN A 93 -12.58 -14.27 -3.47
N SER A 94 -13.54 -14.65 -2.65
CA SER A 94 -13.89 -16.06 -2.39
C SER A 94 -15.39 -16.20 -2.54
N ASP A 95 -15.81 -17.07 -3.44
CA ASP A 95 -17.22 -17.28 -3.76
C ASP A 95 -17.99 -18.06 -2.68
N HIS A 96 -17.31 -18.48 -1.60
CA HIS A 96 -17.91 -19.52 -0.73
C HIS A 96 -18.22 -19.07 0.70
N GLN A 97 -17.51 -18.11 1.28
CA GLN A 97 -17.78 -17.61 2.64
C GLN A 97 -17.13 -16.26 2.91
N PRO A 98 -17.75 -15.37 3.72
CA PRO A 98 -17.09 -14.19 4.24
C PRO A 98 -15.81 -14.54 5.01
N PHE A 99 -14.76 -13.75 4.84
CA PHE A 99 -13.49 -13.93 5.55
C PHE A 99 -12.96 -12.57 6.02
N PRO A 100 -12.28 -12.50 7.16
CA PRO A 100 -11.66 -11.25 7.61
C PRO A 100 -10.40 -10.94 6.79
N ILE A 101 -10.15 -9.65 6.60
CA ILE A 101 -8.94 -9.14 5.96
C ILE A 101 -8.17 -8.27 6.95
N LEU A 102 -6.85 -8.50 7.04
CA LEU A 102 -5.91 -7.68 7.79
C LEU A 102 -4.90 -7.07 6.81
N LEU A 103 -4.89 -5.75 6.75
CA LEU A 103 -3.99 -4.95 5.93
C LEU A 103 -3.00 -4.25 6.85
N VAL A 104 -1.69 -4.47 6.69
CA VAL A 104 -0.67 -3.88 7.57
C VAL A 104 0.46 -3.28 6.74
N GLY A 105 0.65 -1.98 6.82
CA GLY A 105 1.66 -1.30 6.01
C GLY A 105 2.33 -0.12 6.68
N THR A 106 3.58 0.13 6.28
CA THR A 106 4.38 1.26 6.76
C THR A 106 4.79 2.17 5.60
N GLY A 107 4.73 3.49 5.83
CA GLY A 107 5.09 4.47 4.81
C GLY A 107 4.28 4.27 3.52
N THR A 108 4.94 4.23 2.36
CA THR A 108 4.28 3.98 1.06
C THR A 108 3.77 2.55 0.88
N GLY A 109 4.00 1.65 1.84
CA GLY A 109 3.29 0.37 1.92
C GLY A 109 1.77 0.54 2.05
N LEU A 110 1.30 1.74 2.38
CA LEU A 110 -0.13 2.05 2.29
C LEU A 110 -0.66 2.01 0.84
N ALA A 111 0.12 2.35 -0.19
CA ALA A 111 -0.35 2.43 -1.57
C ALA A 111 -1.05 1.15 -2.07
N PRO A 112 -0.41 -0.04 -2.04
CA PRO A 112 -1.07 -1.28 -2.43
C PRO A 112 -2.25 -1.62 -1.51
N LEU A 113 -2.15 -1.37 -0.21
CA LEU A 113 -3.20 -1.67 0.76
C LEU A 113 -4.43 -0.78 0.57
N TYR A 114 -4.23 0.46 0.19
CA TYR A 114 -5.30 1.39 -0.19
C TYR A 114 -6.07 0.86 -1.39
N GLY A 115 -5.38 0.46 -2.44
CA GLY A 115 -5.98 -0.16 -3.62
C GLY A 115 -6.73 -1.45 -3.29
N ILE A 116 -6.14 -2.35 -2.49
CA ILE A 116 -6.75 -3.60 -2.05
C ILE A 116 -8.03 -3.36 -1.24
N ALA A 117 -8.01 -2.38 -0.32
CA ALA A 117 -9.18 -2.03 0.48
C ALA A 117 -10.34 -1.54 -0.39
N HIS A 118 -10.07 -0.62 -1.31
CA HIS A 118 -11.06 -0.11 -2.26
C HIS A 118 -11.60 -1.20 -3.18
N ASP A 119 -10.74 -2.09 -3.66
CA ASP A 119 -11.16 -3.21 -4.52
C ASP A 119 -12.05 -4.20 -3.76
N ALA A 120 -11.70 -4.55 -2.52
CA ALA A 120 -12.52 -5.40 -1.67
C ALA A 120 -13.91 -4.79 -1.40
N LEU A 121 -13.96 -3.51 -1.02
CA LEU A 121 -15.21 -2.79 -0.75
C LEU A 121 -16.09 -2.70 -2.00
N ARG A 122 -15.51 -2.45 -3.16
CA ARG A 122 -16.21 -2.42 -4.45
C ARG A 122 -16.82 -3.76 -4.81
N HIS A 123 -16.12 -4.85 -4.53
CA HIS A 123 -16.62 -6.21 -4.69
C HIS A 123 -17.58 -6.64 -3.56
N ARG A 124 -18.05 -5.68 -2.74
CA ARG A 124 -18.99 -5.93 -1.63
C ARG A 124 -18.50 -7.02 -0.68
N HIS A 125 -17.22 -6.94 -0.32
CA HIS A 125 -16.65 -7.86 0.65
C HIS A 125 -17.45 -7.85 1.96
N GLU A 126 -17.94 -9.00 2.41
CA GLU A 126 -18.84 -9.11 3.56
C GLU A 126 -18.11 -9.31 4.89
N GLY A 127 -16.81 -9.62 4.86
CA GLY A 127 -15.97 -9.78 6.06
C GLY A 127 -15.44 -8.44 6.59
N ASN A 128 -14.98 -8.43 7.83
CA ASN A 128 -14.30 -7.27 8.40
C ASN A 128 -12.95 -7.03 7.70
N ILE A 129 -12.66 -5.78 7.39
CA ILE A 129 -11.37 -5.31 6.85
C ILE A 129 -10.73 -4.42 7.91
N SER A 130 -9.58 -4.80 8.43
CA SER A 130 -8.81 -3.99 9.38
C SER A 130 -7.53 -3.50 8.72
N LEU A 131 -7.35 -2.17 8.62
CA LEU A 131 -6.18 -1.54 8.04
C LEU A 131 -5.36 -0.83 9.13
N PHE A 132 -4.12 -1.27 9.31
CA PHE A 132 -3.13 -0.64 10.17
C PHE A 132 -2.10 0.09 9.30
N HIS A 133 -2.00 1.41 9.50
CA HIS A 133 -1.04 2.25 8.78
C HIS A 133 -0.01 2.81 9.76
N GLY A 134 1.25 2.43 9.57
CA GLY A 134 2.35 2.79 10.45
C GLY A 134 3.30 3.84 9.90
N GLY A 135 3.76 4.73 10.78
CA GLY A 135 4.85 5.66 10.53
C GLY A 135 5.83 5.71 11.70
N SER A 136 7.03 6.26 11.49
CA SER A 136 7.95 6.54 12.60
C SER A 136 7.46 7.72 13.46
N ILE A 137 6.89 8.74 12.81
CA ILE A 137 6.34 9.96 13.37
C ILE A 137 5.07 10.36 12.60
N PRO A 138 4.18 11.23 13.12
CA PRO A 138 2.92 11.61 12.48
C PRO A 138 3.07 12.15 11.05
N GLU A 139 4.12 12.91 10.78
CA GLU A 139 4.39 13.52 9.47
C GLU A 139 4.69 12.50 8.36
N ARG A 140 4.90 11.22 8.72
CA ARG A 140 5.06 10.11 7.78
C ARG A 140 3.76 9.47 7.38
N LEU A 141 2.67 9.77 8.08
CA LEU A 141 1.33 9.30 7.73
C LEU A 141 0.73 10.18 6.63
N TYR A 142 -0.15 9.60 5.83
CA TYR A 142 -0.91 10.30 4.79
C TYR A 142 -2.24 9.58 4.54
N TYR A 143 -3.18 10.18 3.86
CA TYR A 143 -4.54 9.66 3.61
C TYR A 143 -5.30 9.29 4.89
N MET A 144 -4.98 9.92 6.01
CA MET A 144 -5.65 9.62 7.29
C MET A 144 -7.13 10.02 7.26
N ASP A 145 -7.43 11.19 6.70
CA ASP A 145 -8.80 11.69 6.64
C ASP A 145 -9.63 10.88 5.63
N GLU A 146 -9.05 10.54 4.48
CA GLU A 146 -9.66 9.68 3.45
C GLU A 146 -10.00 8.29 4.01
N LEU A 147 -9.06 7.67 4.72
CA LEU A 147 -9.27 6.34 5.31
C LEU A 147 -10.29 6.36 6.48
N ARG A 148 -10.35 7.44 7.24
CA ARG A 148 -11.37 7.66 8.27
C ARG A 148 -12.75 7.88 7.66
N GLN A 149 -12.82 8.66 6.59
CA GLN A 149 -14.05 8.82 5.84
C GLN A 149 -14.52 7.46 5.28
N LEU A 150 -13.61 6.67 4.71
CA LEU A 150 -13.91 5.32 4.23
C LEU A 150 -14.47 4.45 5.37
N ALA A 151 -13.86 4.49 6.56
CA ALA A 151 -14.35 3.76 7.73
C ALA A 151 -15.72 4.23 8.21
N SER A 152 -16.03 5.53 8.08
CA SER A 152 -17.37 6.05 8.42
C SER A 152 -18.47 5.61 7.46
N LEU A 153 -18.12 5.37 6.20
CA LEU A 153 -19.05 4.94 5.15
C LEU A 153 -19.26 3.41 5.11
N HIS A 154 -18.30 2.65 5.62
CA HIS A 154 -18.29 1.18 5.57
C HIS A 154 -18.11 0.59 6.98
N PRO A 155 -19.18 0.20 7.68
CA PRO A 155 -19.11 -0.30 9.07
C PRO A 155 -18.18 -1.51 9.28
N GLY A 156 -17.95 -2.32 8.23
CA GLY A 156 -17.01 -3.45 8.24
C GLY A 156 -15.55 -3.07 7.97
N PHE A 157 -15.25 -1.79 7.67
CA PHE A 157 -13.90 -1.30 7.46
C PHE A 157 -13.40 -0.53 8.68
N HIS A 158 -12.28 -0.96 9.24
CA HIS A 158 -11.65 -0.38 10.42
C HIS A 158 -10.26 0.14 10.06
N TYR A 159 -9.99 1.42 10.37
CA TYR A 159 -8.70 2.05 10.13
C TYR A 159 -8.03 2.47 11.43
N GLN A 160 -6.74 2.17 11.54
CA GLN A 160 -5.91 2.59 12.67
C GLN A 160 -4.56 3.13 12.20
N ALA A 161 -4.27 4.39 12.58
CA ALA A 161 -2.98 5.03 12.34
C ALA A 161 -2.09 4.87 13.58
N LEU A 162 -0.85 4.40 13.38
CA LEU A 162 0.12 4.21 14.45
C LEU A 162 1.45 4.90 14.14
N VAL A 163 2.09 5.42 15.17
CA VAL A 163 3.45 5.94 15.09
C VAL A 163 4.31 5.43 16.23
N LEU A 164 5.60 5.27 15.98
CA LEU A 164 6.53 4.84 17.02
C LEU A 164 6.68 5.91 18.09
N THR A 165 6.72 7.18 17.70
CA THR A 165 6.90 8.31 18.61
C THR A 165 6.14 9.55 18.11
N GLY A 166 5.86 10.49 19.02
CA GLY A 166 5.38 11.82 18.65
C GLY A 166 3.88 11.91 18.32
N ALA A 167 3.05 10.95 18.73
CA ALA A 167 1.59 11.04 18.53
C ALA A 167 0.98 12.28 19.21
N GLY A 168 1.62 12.79 20.28
CA GLY A 168 1.16 13.98 20.97
C GLY A 168 -0.23 13.79 21.59
N THR A 169 -1.09 14.79 21.40
CA THR A 169 -2.50 14.79 21.85
C THR A 169 -3.48 14.48 20.72
N ASP A 170 -3.01 14.12 19.53
CA ASP A 170 -3.90 13.76 18.42
C ASP A 170 -4.47 12.36 18.67
N ASP A 171 -5.73 12.30 19.10
CA ASP A 171 -6.48 11.07 19.39
C ASP A 171 -6.72 10.20 18.13
N ARG A 172 -6.45 10.75 16.95
CA ARG A 172 -6.53 10.05 15.68
C ARG A 172 -5.32 9.14 15.41
N ILE A 173 -4.23 9.31 16.17
CA ILE A 173 -2.98 8.59 16.01
C ILE A 173 -2.65 7.88 17.30
N GLN A 174 -2.46 6.58 17.26
CA GLN A 174 -1.99 5.81 18.39
C GLN A 174 -0.46 5.74 18.40
N GLN A 175 0.16 5.98 19.55
CA GLN A 175 1.58 5.68 19.72
C GLN A 175 1.76 4.21 20.10
N GLY A 176 2.57 3.48 19.34
CA GLY A 176 2.81 2.06 19.58
C GLY A 176 3.46 1.32 18.43
N ASP A 177 3.69 0.04 18.68
CA ASP A 177 4.22 -0.89 17.69
C ASP A 177 3.09 -1.43 16.81
N ILE A 178 3.15 -1.14 15.52
CA ILE A 178 2.17 -1.58 14.53
C ILE A 178 2.11 -3.11 14.40
N GLU A 179 3.24 -3.81 14.53
CA GLU A 179 3.27 -5.27 14.47
C GLU A 179 2.50 -5.88 15.64
N LEU A 180 2.74 -5.33 16.84
CA LEU A 180 2.05 -5.78 18.05
C LEU A 180 0.54 -5.48 17.96
N ALA A 181 0.16 -4.28 17.52
CA ALA A 181 -1.24 -3.91 17.34
C ALA A 181 -1.94 -4.84 16.33
N ALA A 182 -1.34 -5.09 15.17
CA ALA A 182 -1.87 -5.99 14.15
C ALA A 182 -1.99 -7.43 14.68
N LEU A 183 -0.98 -7.93 15.38
CA LEU A 183 -1.02 -9.28 15.97
C LEU A 183 -2.12 -9.42 17.04
N ASN A 184 -2.35 -8.40 17.85
CA ASN A 184 -3.38 -8.40 18.89
C ASN A 184 -4.80 -8.30 18.33
N SER A 185 -4.97 -7.76 17.12
CA SER A 185 -6.28 -7.68 16.44
C SER A 185 -6.76 -9.01 15.86
N ILE A 186 -5.89 -10.01 15.76
CA ILE A 186 -6.24 -11.31 15.16
C ILE A 186 -7.13 -12.10 16.12
N ASP A 187 -8.37 -12.35 15.68
CA ASP A 187 -9.32 -13.18 16.40
C ASP A 187 -8.99 -14.68 16.18
N PRO A 188 -8.71 -15.43 17.28
CA PRO A 188 -8.44 -16.87 17.18
C PRO A 188 -9.56 -17.70 16.54
N LEU A 189 -10.81 -17.24 16.62
CA LEU A 189 -11.96 -17.97 16.08
C LEU A 189 -12.02 -17.92 14.54
N THR A 190 -11.49 -16.86 13.94
CA THR A 190 -11.53 -16.64 12.48
C THR A 190 -10.17 -16.77 11.81
N ILE A 191 -9.11 -17.06 12.56
CA ILE A 191 -7.71 -17.10 12.09
C ILE A 191 -7.50 -18.03 10.88
N GLY A 192 -8.23 -19.14 10.81
CA GLY A 192 -8.14 -20.09 9.70
C GLY A 192 -8.63 -19.56 8.36
N GLN A 193 -9.46 -18.50 8.38
CA GLN A 193 -10.03 -17.83 7.20
C GLN A 193 -9.37 -16.48 6.93
N LEU A 194 -8.64 -15.93 7.91
CA LEU A 194 -8.00 -14.63 7.82
C LEU A 194 -7.06 -14.54 6.63
N ARG A 195 -7.20 -13.49 5.82
CA ARG A 195 -6.25 -13.10 4.79
C ARG A 195 -5.49 -11.87 5.22
N VAL A 196 -4.17 -11.93 5.09
CA VAL A 196 -3.28 -10.88 5.56
C VAL A 196 -2.46 -10.34 4.40
N TYR A 197 -2.41 -9.02 4.28
CA TYR A 197 -1.61 -8.30 3.29
C TYR A 197 -0.61 -7.41 4.03
N ILE A 198 0.68 -7.59 3.74
CA ILE A 198 1.77 -6.89 4.45
C ILE A 198 2.64 -6.18 3.43
N CYS A 199 2.74 -4.84 3.53
CA CYS A 199 3.46 -4.04 2.56
C CYS A 199 4.38 -3.01 3.25
N GLY A 200 5.60 -2.85 2.71
CA GLY A 200 6.58 -1.89 3.24
C GLY A 200 8.03 -2.35 3.17
N ALA A 201 8.85 -1.91 4.13
CA ALA A 201 10.27 -2.28 4.18
C ALA A 201 10.48 -3.80 4.33
N PRO A 202 11.52 -4.39 3.70
CA PRO A 202 11.73 -5.84 3.70
C PRO A 202 11.81 -6.47 5.10
N GLU A 203 12.51 -5.83 6.03
CA GLU A 203 12.68 -6.32 7.40
C GLU A 203 11.33 -6.37 8.14
N PHE A 204 10.50 -5.34 7.98
CA PHE A 204 9.15 -5.28 8.54
C PHE A 204 8.27 -6.39 7.96
N VAL A 205 8.23 -6.50 6.63
CA VAL A 205 7.39 -7.50 5.93
C VAL A 205 7.78 -8.92 6.33
N GLN A 206 9.07 -9.25 6.33
CA GLN A 206 9.57 -10.58 6.69
C GLN A 206 9.33 -10.90 8.17
N GLY A 207 9.58 -9.93 9.05
CA GLY A 207 9.37 -10.06 10.50
C GLY A 207 7.90 -10.34 10.84
N LEU A 208 7.00 -9.50 10.34
CA LEU A 208 5.57 -9.63 10.60
C LEU A 208 4.97 -10.89 9.94
N ARG A 209 5.36 -11.22 8.70
CA ARG A 209 4.97 -12.46 8.03
C ARG A 209 5.24 -13.69 8.89
N LYS A 210 6.47 -13.78 9.43
CA LYS A 210 6.87 -14.90 10.31
C LYS A 210 6.01 -14.97 11.57
N LYS A 211 5.77 -13.83 12.23
CA LYS A 211 4.97 -13.74 13.46
C LYS A 211 3.51 -14.16 13.21
N ILE A 212 2.91 -13.70 12.11
CA ILE A 212 1.54 -14.03 11.71
C ILE A 212 1.41 -15.53 11.36
N PHE A 213 2.38 -16.09 10.64
CA PHE A 213 2.41 -17.54 10.36
C PHE A 213 2.49 -18.36 11.66
N LEU A 214 3.38 -17.98 12.58
CA LEU A 214 3.52 -18.67 13.87
C LEU A 214 2.26 -18.52 14.77
N LYS A 215 1.46 -17.49 14.53
CA LYS A 215 0.17 -17.30 15.24
C LYS A 215 -0.93 -18.24 14.68
N GLY A 216 -0.71 -18.88 13.52
CA GLY A 216 -1.60 -19.90 12.96
C GLY A 216 -2.30 -19.52 11.65
N VAL A 217 -1.99 -18.36 11.07
CA VAL A 217 -2.52 -17.99 9.74
C VAL A 217 -1.85 -18.87 8.68
N ARG A 218 -2.63 -19.42 7.75
CA ARG A 218 -2.12 -20.24 6.66
C ARG A 218 -1.17 -19.45 5.75
N SER A 219 -0.04 -20.03 5.37
CA SER A 219 0.95 -19.37 4.51
C SER A 219 0.38 -18.92 3.16
N SER A 220 -0.58 -19.66 2.59
CA SER A 220 -1.32 -19.30 1.37
C SER A 220 -2.27 -18.12 1.52
N HIS A 221 -2.52 -17.68 2.75
CA HIS A 221 -3.36 -16.53 3.07
C HIS A 221 -2.53 -15.29 3.48
N ILE A 222 -1.21 -15.36 3.39
CA ILE A 222 -0.32 -14.24 3.72
C ILE A 222 0.33 -13.72 2.44
N PHE A 223 -0.13 -12.57 1.98
CA PHE A 223 0.33 -11.87 0.79
C PHE A 223 1.29 -10.75 1.20
N CYS A 224 2.40 -10.60 0.49
CA CYS A 224 3.46 -9.67 0.89
C CYS A 224 4.00 -8.88 -0.30
N ASP A 225 4.19 -7.58 -0.11
CA ASP A 225 4.94 -6.73 -1.04
C ASP A 225 6.08 -6.02 -0.29
N ALA A 226 7.30 -6.53 -0.45
CA ALA A 226 8.49 -6.01 0.21
C ALA A 226 9.24 -5.05 -0.72
N PHE A 227 9.35 -3.79 -0.33
CA PHE A 227 9.95 -2.72 -1.15
C PHE A 227 11.48 -2.77 -1.12
N VAL A 228 12.06 -3.58 -1.99
CA VAL A 228 13.53 -3.72 -2.08
C VAL A 228 14.14 -2.45 -2.66
N THR A 229 14.84 -1.68 -1.84
CA THR A 229 15.71 -0.60 -2.32
C THR A 229 17.02 -1.20 -2.85
N ARG A 230 17.33 -1.01 -4.14
CA ARG A 230 18.69 -1.29 -4.61
C ARG A 230 19.67 -0.38 -3.85
N LYS A 231 20.51 -0.95 -3.00
CA LYS A 231 21.73 -0.25 -2.56
C LYS A 231 22.50 0.14 -3.82
N ALA A 232 22.91 1.42 -3.93
CA ALA A 232 23.84 1.82 -4.96
C ALA A 232 25.00 0.85 -4.94
N ALA A 233 25.32 0.24 -6.09
CA ALA A 233 26.51 -0.58 -6.22
C ALA A 233 27.68 0.33 -5.84
N GLN A 234 28.38 -0.03 -4.77
CA GLN A 234 29.65 0.62 -4.44
C GLN A 234 30.60 0.29 -5.59
N SER A 235 30.85 1.29 -6.44
CA SER A 235 31.91 1.30 -7.44
C SER A 235 33.25 1.50 -6.76
#